data_e4c43e78c64cb898affd5bf53dee0eae
#
_entry.id   e4c43e78c64cb898affd5bf53dee0eae
#
_cell.length_a   1.000
_cell.length_b   1.000
_cell.length_c   1.000
_cell.angle_alpha   90.00
_cell.angle_beta   90.00
_cell.angle_gamma   90.00
#
_symmetry.space_group_name_H-M   'P 1'
#
loop_
_entity.id
_entity.type
_entity.pdbx_description
1 polymer ?
#
loop_
_entity_poly.entity_id
_entity_poly.type
_entity_poly.pdbx_seq_one_letter_code
_entity_poly.pdbx_strand_id
1 'polypeptide(L)'
;AMYPGDIYISGGLDYSGIEGKSDREIEKLFKDQVHRLKEIGFDGIKLLETKPNYARIMPFPIDSPLYNSFFSTIEELDLPIFWHVADPEEFWDKERIPPVAKERGWDYTDGSYPSKEELYQRVDNVLKRFPGLKIVFAHFYFLSADLKRAENLLDRFPNINLDITPGSEMYYNFSKDPEKTREFFIKYQDRIVFGDDTSVSRNGIMKELITNRIKFMRDFLETDEEFSIGPTDKNFLARPDRVKGIKLPQSVLEKIYRLNFLRIAGENPLPLNISLAKEECRRIGEVLEKRYNYPEDENFGLQAVDFLREMFE
;
A
#
# COMPACT_ATOMS: atom_id res chain seq x y z
N ALA A 1 21.40 8.66 -7.25
CA ALA A 1 20.22 8.01 -7.81
C ALA A 1 20.30 7.99 -9.32
N MET A 2 19.90 6.90 -9.96
CA MET A 2 19.92 6.77 -11.43
C MET A 2 18.82 7.68 -12.07
N TYR A 3 17.78 8.01 -11.31
CA TYR A 3 16.65 8.84 -11.73
C TYR A 3 16.25 9.85 -10.63
N PRO A 4 17.14 10.83 -10.31
CA PRO A 4 16.81 11.83 -9.31
C PRO A 4 15.70 12.74 -9.85
N GLY A 5 14.63 12.90 -9.07
CA GLY A 5 13.48 13.71 -9.46
C GLY A 5 12.37 13.00 -10.21
N ASP A 6 12.49 11.67 -10.46
CA ASP A 6 11.46 10.88 -11.17
C ASP A 6 10.76 9.87 -10.25
N ILE A 7 11.30 9.60 -9.07
CA ILE A 7 10.80 8.55 -8.17
C ILE A 7 10.40 9.15 -6.83
N TYR A 8 9.15 8.92 -6.42
CA TYR A 8 8.64 9.22 -5.10
C TYR A 8 8.92 8.06 -4.15
N ILE A 9 9.29 8.35 -2.90
CA ILE A 9 9.68 7.36 -1.90
C ILE A 9 8.75 7.45 -0.70
N SER A 10 8.25 6.29 -0.24
CA SER A 10 7.49 6.21 1.01
C SER A 10 8.22 5.33 2.01
N GLY A 11 8.30 5.78 3.26
CA GLY A 11 8.89 5.04 4.36
C GLY A 11 7.84 4.49 5.33
N GLY A 12 8.20 3.51 6.14
CA GLY A 12 7.38 2.96 7.21
C GLY A 12 7.96 3.25 8.59
N LEU A 13 7.24 2.86 9.65
CA LEU A 13 7.72 2.94 11.03
C LEU A 13 8.71 1.82 11.36
N ASP A 14 9.73 2.16 12.13
CA ASP A 14 10.65 1.22 12.76
C ASP A 14 10.24 1.00 14.23
N TYR A 15 9.85 -0.21 14.54
CA TYR A 15 9.46 -0.66 15.88
C TYR A 15 10.64 -1.18 16.71
N SER A 16 11.86 -1.16 16.18
CA SER A 16 13.03 -1.75 16.84
C SER A 16 13.39 -1.07 18.15
N GLY A 17 13.02 0.18 18.32
CA GLY A 17 13.40 0.98 19.48
C GLY A 17 12.34 1.10 20.59
N ILE A 18 11.23 0.35 20.56
CA ILE A 18 10.12 0.54 21.52
C ILE A 18 10.29 -0.26 22.82
N GLU A 19 11.11 -1.29 22.81
CA GLU A 19 11.28 -2.19 23.97
C GLU A 19 11.77 -1.43 25.20
N GLY A 20 11.11 -1.63 26.34
CA GLY A 20 11.43 -0.99 27.61
C GLY A 20 11.10 0.51 27.72
N LYS A 21 10.47 1.10 26.70
CA LYS A 21 10.07 2.52 26.71
C LYS A 21 8.69 2.72 27.31
N SER A 22 8.51 3.87 27.95
CA SER A 22 7.21 4.37 28.35
C SER A 22 6.37 4.83 27.15
N ASP A 23 5.06 4.90 27.32
CA ASP A 23 4.12 5.37 26.28
C ASP A 23 4.54 6.73 25.69
N ARG A 24 4.94 7.68 26.55
CA ARG A 24 5.40 9.00 26.12
C ARG A 24 6.69 8.95 25.27
N GLU A 25 7.59 8.02 25.58
CA GLU A 25 8.80 7.82 24.79
C GLU A 25 8.51 7.17 23.44
N ILE A 26 7.52 6.25 23.39
CA ILE A 26 7.06 5.62 22.13
C ILE A 26 6.40 6.67 21.24
N GLU A 27 5.47 7.48 21.78
CA GLU A 27 4.84 8.57 21.04
C GLU A 27 5.87 9.54 20.46
N LYS A 28 6.87 9.93 21.28
CA LYS A 28 7.96 10.79 20.81
C LYS A 28 8.78 10.11 19.71
N LEU A 29 9.12 8.84 19.87
CA LEU A 29 9.88 8.07 18.90
C LEU A 29 9.18 8.04 17.55
N PHE A 30 7.88 7.78 17.51
CA PHE A 30 7.11 7.74 16.27
C PHE A 30 6.99 9.12 15.61
N LYS A 31 6.78 10.17 16.40
CA LYS A 31 6.83 11.54 15.91
C LYS A 31 8.19 11.88 15.28
N ASP A 32 9.28 11.58 15.98
CA ASP A 32 10.64 11.88 15.52
C ASP A 32 10.97 11.13 14.23
N GLN A 33 10.48 9.89 14.06
CA GLN A 33 10.65 9.12 12.82
C GLN A 33 9.96 9.78 11.63
N VAL A 34 8.75 10.34 11.78
CA VAL A 34 8.06 11.05 10.68
C VAL A 34 8.88 12.27 10.24
N HIS A 35 9.38 13.07 11.19
CA HIS A 35 10.27 14.21 10.88
C HIS A 35 11.53 13.75 10.17
N ARG A 36 12.16 12.67 10.67
CA ARG A 36 13.38 12.11 10.09
C ARG A 36 13.17 11.65 8.64
N LEU A 37 12.07 10.94 8.36
CA LEU A 37 11.72 10.54 6.99
C LEU A 37 11.58 11.75 6.08
N LYS A 38 10.85 12.79 6.51
CA LYS A 38 10.69 14.04 5.75
C LYS A 38 12.03 14.73 5.48
N GLU A 39 12.92 14.82 6.48
CA GLU A 39 14.25 15.43 6.37
C GLU A 39 15.18 14.67 5.43
N ILE A 40 15.07 13.34 5.36
CA ILE A 40 15.80 12.51 4.40
C ILE A 40 15.32 12.77 2.97
N GLY A 41 14.04 13.13 2.79
CA GLY A 41 13.42 13.37 1.49
C GLY A 41 12.42 12.28 1.08
N PHE A 42 11.79 11.61 2.06
CA PHE A 42 10.67 10.73 1.78
C PHE A 42 9.41 11.54 1.49
N ASP A 43 8.69 11.16 0.44
CA ASP A 43 7.51 11.86 -0.07
C ASP A 43 6.21 11.44 0.64
N GLY A 44 6.23 10.32 1.35
CA GLY A 44 5.05 9.79 2.02
C GLY A 44 5.37 8.67 3.00
N ILE A 45 4.30 8.14 3.57
CA ILE A 45 4.36 7.04 4.53
C ILE A 45 3.67 5.81 3.96
N LYS A 46 4.30 4.64 4.06
CA LYS A 46 3.68 3.34 3.77
C LYS A 46 3.28 2.64 5.07
N LEU A 47 2.01 2.28 5.21
CA LEU A 47 1.50 1.51 6.35
C LEU A 47 1.06 0.11 5.93
N LEU A 48 1.47 -0.88 6.74
CA LEU A 48 1.12 -2.29 6.62
C LEU A 48 0.54 -2.86 7.93
N GLU A 49 0.48 -2.06 8.99
CA GLU A 49 0.11 -2.45 10.35
C GLU A 49 -1.33 -2.99 10.47
N THR A 50 -2.14 -2.76 9.45
CA THR A 50 -3.52 -3.28 9.34
C THR A 50 -3.66 -4.37 8.28
N LYS A 51 -2.58 -4.84 7.67
CA LYS A 51 -2.59 -6.11 6.95
C LYS A 51 -2.66 -7.25 7.97
N PRO A 52 -3.53 -8.27 7.83
CA PRO A 52 -3.85 -9.21 8.91
C PRO A 52 -2.65 -9.88 9.56
N ASN A 53 -1.68 -10.35 8.75
CA ASN A 53 -0.48 -10.99 9.26
C ASN A 53 0.44 -10.03 10.03
N TYR A 54 0.51 -8.75 9.67
CA TYR A 54 1.21 -7.74 10.47
C TYR A 54 0.39 -7.33 11.68
N ALA A 55 -0.92 -7.07 11.52
CA ALA A 55 -1.79 -6.66 12.63
C ALA A 55 -1.78 -7.64 13.79
N ARG A 56 -1.61 -8.95 13.50
CA ARG A 56 -1.51 -10.00 14.53
C ARG A 56 -0.25 -9.88 15.39
N ILE A 57 0.85 -9.40 14.86
CA ILE A 57 2.13 -9.33 15.54
C ILE A 57 2.48 -7.93 16.04
N MET A 58 1.69 -6.91 15.69
CA MET A 58 1.92 -5.55 16.19
C MET A 58 1.75 -5.48 17.70
N PRO A 59 2.60 -4.72 18.41
CA PRO A 59 2.56 -4.62 19.86
C PRO A 59 1.28 -3.96 20.38
N PHE A 60 0.63 -3.15 19.56
CA PHE A 60 -0.64 -2.47 19.84
C PHE A 60 -1.39 -2.15 18.53
N PRO A 61 -2.73 -2.05 18.58
CA PRO A 61 -3.54 -1.77 17.39
C PRO A 61 -3.28 -0.36 16.87
N ILE A 62 -3.45 -0.16 15.55
CA ILE A 62 -3.14 1.12 14.86
C ILE A 62 -3.94 2.32 15.38
N ASP A 63 -5.11 2.09 15.97
CA ASP A 63 -5.94 3.13 16.61
C ASP A 63 -5.59 3.37 18.07
N SER A 64 -4.53 2.75 18.60
CA SER A 64 -3.99 3.06 19.92
C SER A 64 -3.60 4.54 20.04
N PRO A 65 -3.80 5.18 21.22
CA PRO A 65 -3.33 6.53 21.49
C PRO A 65 -1.83 6.74 21.23
N LEU A 66 -1.03 5.68 21.31
CA LEU A 66 0.42 5.71 21.03
C LEU A 66 0.77 6.18 19.62
N TYR A 67 -0.17 6.06 18.66
CA TYR A 67 0.01 6.61 17.32
C TYR A 67 -0.51 8.06 17.15
N ASN A 68 -1.05 8.69 18.18
CA ASN A 68 -1.65 10.02 18.01
C ASN A 68 -0.62 11.05 17.52
N SER A 69 0.56 11.09 18.13
CA SER A 69 1.63 12.01 17.72
C SER A 69 2.18 11.67 16.32
N PHE A 70 2.17 10.40 15.92
CA PHE A 70 2.52 9.97 14.57
C PHE A 70 1.54 10.52 13.52
N PHE A 71 0.24 10.27 13.70
CA PHE A 71 -0.76 10.71 12.73
C PHE A 71 -0.90 12.24 12.70
N SER A 72 -0.86 12.93 13.85
CA SER A 72 -0.90 14.40 13.88
C SER A 72 0.30 15.01 13.15
N THR A 73 1.49 14.43 13.30
CA THR A 73 2.69 14.93 12.62
C THR A 73 2.62 14.69 11.10
N ILE A 74 2.07 13.57 10.64
CA ILE A 74 1.84 13.33 9.22
C ILE A 74 0.86 14.35 8.64
N GLU A 75 -0.23 14.63 9.36
CA GLU A 75 -1.23 15.64 8.99
C GLU A 75 -0.63 17.03 8.95
N GLU A 76 0.14 17.44 9.98
CA GLU A 76 0.85 18.71 10.04
C GLU A 76 1.88 18.90 8.92
N LEU A 77 2.60 17.85 8.54
CA LEU A 77 3.61 17.87 7.48
C LEU A 77 3.02 17.66 6.08
N ASP A 78 1.71 17.47 6.00
CA ASP A 78 0.97 17.23 4.75
C ASP A 78 1.51 16.06 3.92
N LEU A 79 2.00 14.99 4.60
CA LEU A 79 2.53 13.79 3.95
C LEU A 79 1.40 12.83 3.57
N PRO A 80 1.37 12.28 2.36
CA PRO A 80 0.41 11.24 2.01
C PRO A 80 0.75 9.91 2.69
N ILE A 81 -0.29 9.14 3.01
CA ILE A 81 -0.19 7.78 3.50
C ILE A 81 -0.65 6.81 2.39
N PHE A 82 0.18 5.84 2.04
CA PHE A 82 -0.17 4.69 1.22
C PHE A 82 -0.45 3.51 2.16
N TRP A 83 -1.71 3.15 2.32
CA TRP A 83 -2.13 2.26 3.41
C TRP A 83 -2.75 0.97 2.91
N HIS A 84 -2.14 -0.16 3.24
CA HIS A 84 -2.71 -1.48 3.02
C HIS A 84 -3.55 -1.89 4.23
N VAL A 85 -4.84 -2.04 4.06
CA VAL A 85 -5.80 -2.39 5.12
C VAL A 85 -6.55 -3.65 4.75
N ALA A 86 -6.52 -4.64 5.63
CA ALA A 86 -7.14 -5.95 5.42
C ALA A 86 -6.54 -6.72 4.22
N ASP A 87 -7.31 -7.69 3.72
CA ASP A 87 -7.06 -8.52 2.54
C ASP A 87 -8.44 -8.97 1.96
N PRO A 88 -8.49 -9.69 0.83
CA PRO A 88 -9.74 -10.23 0.29
C PRO A 88 -10.54 -11.03 1.31
N GLU A 89 -11.86 -10.85 1.35
CA GLU A 89 -12.74 -11.49 2.34
C GLU A 89 -12.67 -13.01 2.35
N GLU A 90 -12.44 -13.62 1.19
CA GLU A 90 -12.27 -15.07 1.04
C GLU A 90 -11.07 -15.64 1.81
N PHE A 91 -10.11 -14.80 2.26
CA PHE A 91 -8.97 -15.29 3.04
C PHE A 91 -9.33 -15.66 4.48
N TRP A 92 -10.52 -15.27 4.96
CA TRP A 92 -11.13 -15.71 6.23
C TRP A 92 -12.11 -16.86 6.07
N ASP A 93 -12.34 -17.35 4.83
CA ASP A 93 -13.34 -18.40 4.54
C ASP A 93 -12.65 -19.69 4.07
N LYS A 94 -12.80 -20.78 4.86
CA LYS A 94 -12.16 -22.09 4.59
C LYS A 94 -12.54 -22.68 3.24
N GLU A 95 -13.76 -22.39 2.75
CA GLU A 95 -14.28 -22.94 1.50
C GLU A 95 -13.90 -22.10 0.29
N ARG A 96 -13.68 -20.79 0.47
CA ARG A 96 -13.42 -19.84 -0.60
C ARG A 96 -11.97 -19.39 -0.75
N ILE A 97 -11.13 -19.64 0.25
CA ILE A 97 -9.73 -19.19 0.22
C ILE A 97 -8.97 -19.80 -0.95
N PRO A 98 -8.33 -18.99 -1.83
CA PRO A 98 -7.55 -19.47 -2.94
C PRO A 98 -6.31 -20.25 -2.49
N PRO A 99 -5.92 -21.32 -3.22
CA PRO A 99 -4.69 -22.07 -2.90
C PRO A 99 -3.45 -21.18 -2.80
N VAL A 100 -3.29 -20.21 -3.69
CA VAL A 100 -2.16 -19.26 -3.70
C VAL A 100 -2.09 -18.43 -2.42
N ALA A 101 -3.23 -18.09 -1.80
CA ALA A 101 -3.25 -17.37 -0.53
C ALA A 101 -2.72 -18.25 0.61
N LYS A 102 -3.08 -19.54 0.63
CA LYS A 102 -2.55 -20.51 1.60
C LYS A 102 -1.04 -20.70 1.44
N GLU A 103 -0.56 -20.87 0.22
CA GLU A 103 0.87 -21.01 -0.09
C GLU A 103 1.70 -19.80 0.37
N ARG A 104 1.09 -18.60 0.42
CA ARG A 104 1.74 -17.37 0.86
C ARG A 104 1.56 -17.05 2.34
N GLY A 105 0.91 -17.93 3.11
CA GLY A 105 0.63 -17.71 4.53
C GLY A 105 -0.44 -16.64 4.79
N TRP A 106 -1.35 -16.42 3.82
CA TRP A 106 -2.49 -15.50 3.94
C TRP A 106 -3.80 -16.26 4.26
N ASP A 107 -3.67 -17.34 5.02
CA ASP A 107 -4.80 -18.12 5.53
C ASP A 107 -5.19 -17.61 6.91
N TYR A 108 -6.31 -16.90 6.99
CA TYR A 108 -6.83 -16.28 8.22
C TYR A 108 -8.01 -17.05 8.80
N THR A 109 -8.20 -18.30 8.37
CA THR A 109 -9.39 -19.11 8.70
C THR A 109 -9.34 -19.75 10.08
N ASP A 110 -8.21 -19.72 10.78
CA ASP A 110 -8.00 -20.33 12.09
C ASP A 110 -8.48 -19.48 13.28
N GLY A 111 -8.93 -18.24 13.01
CA GLY A 111 -9.43 -17.30 14.00
C GLY A 111 -8.34 -16.60 14.84
N SER A 112 -7.06 -16.79 14.52
CA SER A 112 -5.94 -16.13 15.23
C SER A 112 -5.64 -14.71 14.71
N TYR A 113 -6.28 -14.30 13.62
CA TYR A 113 -6.12 -12.99 13.00
C TYR A 113 -7.29 -12.08 13.32
N PRO A 114 -7.08 -10.75 13.40
CA PRO A 114 -8.20 -9.81 13.44
C PRO A 114 -9.13 -10.01 12.25
N SER A 115 -10.42 -9.90 12.47
CA SER A 115 -11.39 -9.91 11.37
C SER A 115 -11.25 -8.69 10.48
N LYS A 116 -11.72 -8.79 9.24
CA LYS A 116 -11.74 -7.67 8.29
C LYS A 116 -12.48 -6.45 8.86
N GLU A 117 -13.59 -6.67 9.53
CA GLU A 117 -14.38 -5.59 10.14
C GLU A 117 -13.68 -4.93 11.34
N GLU A 118 -12.95 -5.68 12.15
CA GLU A 118 -12.12 -5.10 13.22
C GLU A 118 -11.03 -4.19 12.64
N LEU A 119 -10.37 -4.61 11.56
CA LEU A 119 -9.36 -3.80 10.90
C LEU A 119 -9.96 -2.51 10.34
N TYR A 120 -11.11 -2.58 9.68
CA TYR A 120 -11.84 -1.41 9.19
C TYR A 120 -12.28 -0.48 10.32
N GLN A 121 -12.76 -1.04 11.44
CA GLN A 121 -13.15 -0.23 12.61
C GLN A 121 -11.95 0.53 13.20
N ARG A 122 -10.78 -0.10 13.31
CA ARG A 122 -9.54 0.55 13.77
C ARG A 122 -9.16 1.71 12.86
N VAL A 123 -9.22 1.51 11.55
CA VAL A 123 -8.94 2.57 10.57
C VAL A 123 -9.97 3.70 10.66
N ASP A 124 -11.27 3.38 10.76
CA ASP A 124 -12.34 4.38 10.93
C ASP A 124 -12.13 5.24 12.19
N ASN A 125 -11.62 4.66 13.28
CA ASN A 125 -11.24 5.36 14.50
C ASN A 125 -10.09 6.37 14.26
N VAL A 126 -9.09 6.00 13.45
CA VAL A 126 -8.00 6.91 13.06
C VAL A 126 -8.52 8.04 12.17
N LEU A 127 -9.32 7.72 11.13
CA LEU A 127 -9.89 8.72 10.21
C LEU A 127 -10.75 9.77 10.92
N LYS A 128 -11.51 9.36 11.95
CA LYS A 128 -12.32 10.27 12.75
C LYS A 128 -11.48 11.21 13.61
N ARG A 129 -10.33 10.74 14.12
CA ARG A 129 -9.42 11.56 14.92
C ARG A 129 -8.56 12.52 14.10
N PHE A 130 -8.20 12.12 12.89
CA PHE A 130 -7.30 12.83 12.01
C PHE A 130 -7.93 13.01 10.61
N PRO A 131 -8.95 13.86 10.48
CA PRO A 131 -9.71 14.00 9.23
C PRO A 131 -8.95 14.70 8.10
N GLY A 132 -7.84 15.36 8.41
CA GLY A 132 -6.99 16.03 7.42
C GLY A 132 -5.98 15.11 6.73
N LEU A 133 -5.79 13.87 7.20
CA LEU A 133 -4.86 12.92 6.60
C LEU A 133 -5.18 12.66 5.10
N LYS A 134 -4.18 12.80 4.25
CA LYS A 134 -4.25 12.41 2.84
C LYS A 134 -3.90 10.93 2.71
N ILE A 135 -4.86 10.09 2.33
CA ILE A 135 -4.66 8.63 2.30
C ILE A 135 -4.99 8.07 0.93
N VAL A 136 -4.13 7.16 0.46
CA VAL A 136 -4.40 6.25 -0.66
C VAL A 136 -4.49 4.83 -0.08
N PHE A 137 -5.68 4.26 -0.09
CA PHE A 137 -5.87 2.87 0.31
C PHE A 137 -5.54 1.93 -0.87
N ALA A 138 -4.62 1.00 -0.62
CA ALA A 138 -4.21 0.01 -1.58
C ALA A 138 -5.34 -0.98 -1.91
N HIS A 139 -5.31 -1.54 -3.13
CA HIS A 139 -6.22 -2.59 -3.61
C HIS A 139 -7.70 -2.22 -3.46
N PHE A 140 -8.03 -0.96 -3.75
CA PHE A 140 -9.40 -0.44 -3.64
C PHE A 140 -10.01 -0.63 -2.23
N TYR A 141 -9.16 -0.66 -1.20
CA TYR A 141 -9.54 -0.96 0.18
C TYR A 141 -10.27 -2.31 0.32
N PHE A 142 -10.04 -3.24 -0.64
CA PHE A 142 -10.75 -4.52 -0.76
C PHE A 142 -12.29 -4.38 -0.73
N LEU A 143 -12.82 -3.30 -1.30
CA LEU A 143 -14.25 -3.01 -1.42
C LEU A 143 -14.79 -3.17 -2.85
N SER A 144 -14.03 -3.79 -3.75
CA SER A 144 -14.45 -4.00 -5.15
C SER A 144 -15.76 -4.78 -5.30
N ALA A 145 -16.11 -5.64 -4.34
CA ALA A 145 -17.37 -6.37 -4.31
C ALA A 145 -18.56 -5.54 -3.75
N ASP A 146 -18.29 -4.42 -3.07
CA ASP A 146 -19.29 -3.56 -2.44
C ASP A 146 -19.02 -2.08 -2.76
N LEU A 147 -19.31 -1.68 -4.00
CA LEU A 147 -19.13 -0.30 -4.45
C LEU A 147 -19.96 0.69 -3.62
N LYS A 148 -21.09 0.26 -3.03
CA LYS A 148 -21.88 1.15 -2.16
C LYS A 148 -21.13 1.48 -0.87
N ARG A 149 -20.43 0.54 -0.29
CA ARG A 149 -19.57 0.77 0.88
C ARG A 149 -18.35 1.65 0.50
N ALA A 150 -17.77 1.46 -0.69
CA ALA A 150 -16.72 2.33 -1.20
C ALA A 150 -17.22 3.78 -1.40
N GLU A 151 -18.42 3.99 -1.96
CA GLU A 151 -19.06 5.31 -2.04
C GLU A 151 -19.19 5.95 -0.66
N ASN A 152 -19.77 5.23 0.30
CA ASN A 152 -19.97 5.74 1.66
C ASN A 152 -18.64 6.15 2.32
N LEU A 153 -17.55 5.42 2.08
CA LEU A 153 -16.22 5.75 2.57
C LEU A 153 -15.73 7.07 1.96
N LEU A 154 -15.80 7.20 0.64
CA LEU A 154 -15.33 8.38 -0.09
C LEU A 154 -16.17 9.63 0.20
N ASP A 155 -17.49 9.47 0.39
CA ASP A 155 -18.39 10.56 0.72
C ASP A 155 -18.20 11.07 2.17
N ARG A 156 -17.84 10.18 3.10
CA ARG A 156 -17.58 10.54 4.50
C ARG A 156 -16.21 11.22 4.70
N PHE A 157 -15.21 10.85 3.93
CA PHE A 157 -13.84 11.27 4.12
C PHE A 157 -13.26 11.89 2.83
N PRO A 158 -13.26 13.23 2.71
CA PRO A 158 -12.88 13.92 1.47
C PRO A 158 -11.42 13.74 1.05
N ASN A 159 -10.53 13.36 1.94
CA ASN A 159 -9.10 13.21 1.68
C ASN A 159 -8.66 11.74 1.41
N ILE A 160 -9.64 10.80 1.38
CA ILE A 160 -9.36 9.40 1.06
C ILE A 160 -9.32 9.21 -0.46
N ASN A 161 -8.38 8.43 -0.92
CA ASN A 161 -8.28 7.96 -2.30
C ASN A 161 -8.14 6.43 -2.31
N LEU A 162 -8.50 5.81 -3.42
CA LEU A 162 -8.38 4.37 -3.62
C LEU A 162 -7.41 4.12 -4.77
N ASP A 163 -6.45 3.23 -4.61
CA ASP A 163 -5.70 2.77 -5.77
C ASP A 163 -6.35 1.53 -6.40
N ILE A 164 -6.01 1.29 -7.65
CA ILE A 164 -6.47 0.13 -8.41
C ILE A 164 -5.37 -0.91 -8.59
N THR A 165 -4.40 -0.89 -7.69
CA THR A 165 -3.38 -1.93 -7.59
C THR A 165 -4.04 -3.30 -7.52
N PRO A 166 -3.68 -4.24 -8.40
CA PRO A 166 -4.41 -5.48 -8.52
C PRO A 166 -4.43 -6.33 -7.26
N GLY A 167 -5.63 -6.55 -6.71
CA GLY A 167 -5.93 -7.64 -5.79
C GLY A 167 -6.37 -8.89 -6.57
N SER A 168 -6.39 -10.05 -5.94
CA SER A 168 -6.78 -11.31 -6.59
C SER A 168 -8.22 -11.35 -7.09
N GLU A 169 -9.11 -10.53 -6.51
CA GLU A 169 -10.57 -10.53 -6.74
C GLU A 169 -11.07 -9.27 -7.47
N MET A 170 -10.32 -8.17 -7.41
CA MET A 170 -10.81 -6.82 -7.65
C MET A 170 -11.41 -6.65 -9.05
N TYR A 171 -10.68 -6.96 -10.09
CA TYR A 171 -11.12 -6.77 -11.48
C TYR A 171 -12.27 -7.71 -11.87
N TYR A 172 -12.32 -8.91 -11.29
CA TYR A 172 -13.43 -9.84 -11.47
C TYR A 172 -14.71 -9.31 -10.81
N ASN A 173 -14.59 -8.70 -9.62
CA ASN A 173 -15.73 -8.06 -8.98
C ASN A 173 -16.26 -6.88 -9.79
N PHE A 174 -15.38 -6.03 -10.31
CA PHE A 174 -15.76 -4.93 -11.19
C PHE A 174 -16.44 -5.39 -12.47
N SER A 175 -16.03 -6.53 -13.02
CA SER A 175 -16.59 -7.11 -14.24
C SER A 175 -17.95 -7.77 -14.07
N LYS A 176 -18.44 -7.97 -12.83
CA LYS A 176 -19.81 -8.47 -12.59
C LYS A 176 -20.86 -7.46 -13.01
N ASP A 177 -20.57 -6.17 -12.91
CA ASP A 177 -21.42 -5.07 -13.34
C ASP A 177 -20.53 -3.94 -13.90
N PRO A 178 -20.08 -4.05 -15.16
CA PRO A 178 -19.17 -3.08 -15.75
C PRO A 178 -19.78 -1.68 -15.88
N GLU A 179 -21.07 -1.57 -16.10
CA GLU A 179 -21.76 -0.29 -16.23
C GLU A 179 -21.75 0.46 -14.91
N LYS A 180 -22.16 -0.19 -13.82
CA LYS A 180 -22.11 0.37 -12.47
C LYS A 180 -20.68 0.70 -12.04
N THR A 181 -19.72 -0.14 -12.40
CA THR A 181 -18.28 0.12 -12.14
C THR A 181 -17.84 1.37 -12.90
N ARG A 182 -18.20 1.49 -14.17
CA ARG A 182 -17.89 2.67 -14.99
C ARG A 182 -18.48 3.95 -14.38
N GLU A 183 -19.72 3.92 -13.95
CA GLU A 183 -20.40 5.05 -13.28
C GLU A 183 -19.67 5.45 -12.01
N PHE A 184 -19.26 4.48 -11.17
CA PHE A 184 -18.48 4.72 -9.97
C PHE A 184 -17.15 5.40 -10.30
N PHE A 185 -16.40 4.89 -11.28
CA PHE A 185 -15.11 5.46 -11.68
C PHE A 185 -15.23 6.88 -12.24
N ILE A 186 -16.28 7.17 -12.98
CA ILE A 186 -16.56 8.53 -13.47
C ILE A 186 -16.96 9.47 -12.31
N LYS A 187 -17.83 9.01 -11.39
CA LYS A 187 -18.27 9.79 -10.23
C LYS A 187 -17.09 10.17 -9.32
N TYR A 188 -16.19 9.21 -9.07
CA TYR A 188 -15.06 9.39 -8.16
C TYR A 188 -13.71 9.52 -8.89
N GLN A 189 -13.73 10.02 -10.14
CA GLN A 189 -12.56 10.14 -11.01
C GLN A 189 -11.38 10.89 -10.38
N ASP A 190 -11.63 11.81 -9.47
CA ASP A 190 -10.62 12.58 -8.76
C ASP A 190 -10.06 11.88 -7.50
N ARG A 191 -10.53 10.66 -7.23
CA ARG A 191 -10.25 9.91 -5.99
C ARG A 191 -9.67 8.52 -6.25
N ILE A 192 -9.38 8.17 -7.50
CA ILE A 192 -8.84 6.89 -7.93
C ILE A 192 -7.43 7.10 -8.49
N VAL A 193 -6.49 6.26 -8.05
CA VAL A 193 -5.06 6.34 -8.42
C VAL A 193 -4.62 5.03 -9.05
N PHE A 194 -3.83 5.12 -10.11
CA PHE A 194 -3.21 3.95 -10.74
C PHE A 194 -2.04 3.43 -9.91
N GLY A 195 -1.94 2.12 -9.76
CA GLY A 195 -0.81 1.41 -9.13
C GLY A 195 -0.77 -0.03 -9.62
N ASP A 196 0.39 -0.65 -9.69
CA ASP A 196 0.57 -2.00 -10.26
C ASP A 196 1.12 -3.04 -9.26
N ASP A 197 1.52 -2.63 -8.05
CA ASP A 197 2.12 -3.48 -7.02
C ASP A 197 3.31 -4.31 -7.52
N THR A 198 4.15 -3.69 -8.33
CA THR A 198 5.37 -4.31 -8.81
C THR A 198 6.41 -4.38 -7.71
N SER A 199 6.96 -5.55 -7.48
CA SER A 199 8.08 -5.76 -6.57
C SER A 199 9.32 -6.24 -7.32
N VAL A 200 10.49 -5.79 -6.88
CA VAL A 200 11.78 -6.35 -7.32
C VAL A 200 12.07 -7.58 -6.48
N SER A 201 12.28 -8.74 -7.14
CA SER A 201 12.70 -9.96 -6.47
C SER A 201 14.19 -10.21 -6.69
N ARG A 202 14.78 -11.17 -5.93
CA ARG A 202 16.18 -11.63 -6.15
C ARG A 202 16.47 -12.04 -7.60
N ASN A 203 15.49 -12.56 -8.30
CA ASN A 203 15.61 -13.00 -9.69
C ASN A 203 15.48 -11.83 -10.70
N GLY A 204 15.54 -10.59 -10.21
CA GLY A 204 15.37 -9.40 -11.02
C GLY A 204 13.90 -9.04 -11.28
N ILE A 205 13.74 -7.99 -12.07
CA ILE A 205 12.41 -7.55 -12.50
C ILE A 205 11.92 -8.51 -13.59
N MET A 206 10.79 -9.16 -13.36
CA MET A 206 10.11 -9.95 -14.39
C MET A 206 9.39 -9.00 -15.35
N LYS A 207 10.15 -8.42 -16.28
CA LYS A 207 9.67 -7.39 -17.23
C LYS A 207 8.39 -7.80 -17.96
N GLU A 208 8.32 -9.04 -18.39
CA GLU A 208 7.13 -9.57 -19.09
C GLU A 208 5.90 -9.59 -18.18
N LEU A 209 6.06 -10.02 -16.92
CA LEU A 209 4.97 -10.03 -15.93
C LEU A 209 4.43 -8.63 -15.69
N ILE A 210 5.32 -7.66 -15.48
CA ILE A 210 4.94 -6.26 -15.26
C ILE A 210 4.23 -5.69 -16.48
N THR A 211 4.78 -5.92 -17.68
CA THR A 211 4.19 -5.45 -18.93
C THR A 211 2.78 -6.03 -19.13
N ASN A 212 2.61 -7.32 -18.87
CA ASN A 212 1.30 -7.98 -18.98
C ASN A 212 0.30 -7.46 -17.95
N ARG A 213 0.75 -7.18 -16.72
CA ARG A 213 -0.08 -6.62 -15.65
C ARG A 213 -0.55 -5.20 -15.99
N ILE A 214 0.36 -4.34 -16.40
CA ILE A 214 0.04 -2.97 -16.83
C ILE A 214 -0.90 -3.00 -18.03
N LYS A 215 -0.63 -3.87 -19.03
CA LYS A 215 -1.52 -4.02 -20.17
C LYS A 215 -2.93 -4.46 -19.76
N PHE A 216 -3.04 -5.45 -18.89
CA PHE A 216 -4.32 -5.92 -18.36
C PHE A 216 -5.13 -4.79 -17.69
N MET A 217 -4.48 -4.01 -16.84
CA MET A 217 -5.12 -2.88 -16.17
C MET A 217 -5.56 -1.80 -17.16
N ARG A 218 -4.75 -1.52 -18.17
CA ARG A 218 -5.09 -0.57 -19.22
C ARG A 218 -6.24 -1.07 -20.09
N ASP A 219 -6.21 -2.34 -20.51
CA ASP A 219 -7.30 -2.96 -21.27
C ASP A 219 -8.63 -2.85 -20.50
N PHE A 220 -8.61 -3.06 -19.17
CA PHE A 220 -9.78 -2.89 -18.32
C PHE A 220 -10.30 -1.44 -18.31
N LEU A 221 -9.42 -0.47 -18.20
CA LEU A 221 -9.82 0.94 -18.10
C LEU A 221 -10.19 1.55 -19.46
N GLU A 222 -9.48 1.16 -20.54
CA GLU A 222 -9.50 1.83 -21.84
C GLU A 222 -10.47 1.20 -22.85
N THR A 223 -10.81 -0.11 -22.68
CA THR A 223 -11.65 -0.83 -23.66
C THR A 223 -12.98 -1.29 -23.05
N ASP A 224 -13.90 -1.70 -23.90
CA ASP A 224 -15.15 -2.38 -23.56
C ASP A 224 -15.14 -3.86 -23.96
N GLU A 225 -13.95 -4.42 -24.16
CA GLU A 225 -13.76 -5.78 -24.60
C GLU A 225 -13.71 -6.78 -23.44
N GLU A 226 -13.91 -8.05 -23.72
CA GLU A 226 -13.67 -9.15 -22.78
C GLU A 226 -12.31 -9.77 -23.02
N PHE A 227 -11.51 -9.88 -21.98
CA PHE A 227 -10.18 -10.45 -22.03
C PHE A 227 -9.86 -11.24 -20.76
N SER A 228 -8.76 -11.99 -20.78
CA SER A 228 -8.26 -12.69 -19.60
C SER A 228 -6.80 -12.33 -19.38
N ILE A 229 -6.37 -12.35 -18.13
CA ILE A 229 -4.94 -12.27 -17.84
C ILE A 229 -4.28 -13.59 -18.26
N GLY A 230 -3.12 -13.48 -18.88
CA GLY A 230 -2.35 -14.67 -19.28
C GLY A 230 -1.88 -15.50 -18.08
N PRO A 231 -1.46 -16.74 -18.28
CA PRO A 231 -1.12 -17.69 -17.22
C PRO A 231 0.12 -17.32 -16.39
N THR A 232 0.76 -16.21 -16.66
CA THR A 232 2.04 -15.80 -16.05
C THR A 232 1.90 -15.03 -14.74
N ASP A 233 0.74 -14.44 -14.43
CA ASP A 233 0.55 -13.71 -13.18
C ASP A 233 -0.24 -14.52 -12.14
N LYS A 234 0.48 -15.25 -11.30
CA LYS A 234 -0.09 -16.08 -10.23
C LYS A 234 -0.92 -15.29 -9.19
N ASN A 235 -0.78 -13.98 -9.10
CA ASN A 235 -1.59 -13.17 -8.19
C ASN A 235 -3.04 -13.04 -8.65
N PHE A 236 -3.25 -13.05 -9.97
CA PHE A 236 -4.56 -13.02 -10.60
C PHE A 236 -5.14 -14.41 -10.88
N LEU A 237 -4.29 -15.44 -10.81
CA LEU A 237 -4.57 -16.79 -11.31
C LEU A 237 -5.53 -17.62 -10.47
N ALA A 238 -6.04 -17.09 -9.41
CA ALA A 238 -7.02 -17.83 -8.64
C ALA A 238 -8.35 -18.04 -9.40
N ARG A 239 -8.54 -17.36 -10.55
CA ARG A 239 -9.83 -17.40 -11.29
C ARG A 239 -9.61 -17.46 -12.79
N PRO A 240 -10.22 -18.45 -13.47
CA PRO A 240 -10.18 -18.58 -14.93
C PRO A 240 -11.11 -17.58 -15.64
N ASP A 241 -11.79 -16.72 -14.90
CA ASP A 241 -12.85 -15.88 -15.40
C ASP A 241 -12.32 -14.77 -16.31
N ARG A 242 -13.14 -14.37 -17.26
CA ARG A 242 -12.85 -13.23 -18.12
C ARG A 242 -13.19 -11.92 -17.40
N VAL A 243 -12.46 -10.88 -17.73
CA VAL A 243 -12.66 -9.52 -17.26
C VAL A 243 -13.26 -8.69 -18.38
N LYS A 244 -14.29 -7.91 -18.08
CA LYS A 244 -14.91 -6.95 -19.00
C LYS A 244 -14.38 -5.56 -18.72
N GLY A 245 -13.84 -4.90 -19.74
CA GLY A 245 -13.38 -3.52 -19.66
C GLY A 245 -14.53 -2.51 -19.49
N ILE A 246 -14.20 -1.34 -18.95
CA ILE A 246 -15.17 -0.28 -18.61
C ILE A 246 -15.08 0.97 -19.50
N LYS A 247 -14.14 1.04 -20.41
CA LYS A 247 -13.98 2.10 -21.43
C LYS A 247 -14.20 3.51 -20.89
N LEU A 248 -13.32 3.95 -20.04
CA LEU A 248 -13.38 5.28 -19.44
C LEU A 248 -13.06 6.39 -20.47
N PRO A 249 -13.65 7.59 -20.33
CA PRO A 249 -13.26 8.75 -21.11
C PRO A 249 -11.79 9.12 -20.89
N GLN A 250 -11.13 9.66 -21.93
CA GLN A 250 -9.71 10.05 -21.87
C GLN A 250 -9.41 11.02 -20.72
N SER A 251 -10.30 11.97 -20.44
CA SER A 251 -10.13 12.91 -19.33
C SER A 251 -10.17 12.24 -17.95
N VAL A 252 -10.87 11.12 -17.80
CA VAL A 252 -10.90 10.31 -16.58
C VAL A 252 -9.63 9.49 -16.45
N LEU A 253 -9.17 8.89 -17.57
CA LEU A 253 -7.91 8.13 -17.62
C LEU A 253 -6.71 8.99 -17.22
N GLU A 254 -6.62 10.23 -17.71
CA GLU A 254 -5.54 11.15 -17.37
C GLU A 254 -5.48 11.45 -15.87
N LYS A 255 -6.64 11.61 -15.23
CA LYS A 255 -6.73 11.79 -13.77
C LYS A 255 -6.22 10.56 -13.03
N ILE A 256 -6.72 9.37 -13.39
CA ILE A 256 -6.37 8.10 -12.74
C ILE A 256 -4.87 7.78 -12.92
N TYR A 257 -4.34 7.95 -14.13
CA TYR A 257 -2.95 7.60 -14.44
C TYR A 257 -1.92 8.57 -13.86
N ARG A 258 -2.29 9.83 -13.66
CA ARG A 258 -1.29 10.84 -13.32
C ARG A 258 -1.80 11.95 -12.39
N LEU A 259 -2.85 12.68 -12.76
CA LEU A 259 -3.17 13.95 -12.09
C LEU A 259 -3.54 13.78 -10.63
N ASN A 260 -4.25 12.70 -10.27
CA ASN A 260 -4.61 12.43 -8.89
C ASN A 260 -3.39 12.13 -8.02
N PHE A 261 -2.42 11.37 -8.54
CA PHE A 261 -1.18 11.11 -7.82
C PHE A 261 -0.40 12.41 -7.58
N LEU A 262 -0.24 13.26 -8.60
CA LEU A 262 0.46 14.54 -8.46
C LEU A 262 -0.25 15.47 -7.47
N ARG A 263 -1.58 15.49 -7.44
CA ARG A 263 -2.35 16.26 -6.44
C ARG A 263 -2.09 15.76 -5.02
N ILE A 264 -1.86 14.46 -4.82
CA ILE A 264 -1.64 13.84 -3.52
C ILE A 264 -0.19 14.00 -3.06
N ALA A 265 0.77 13.65 -3.93
CA ALA A 265 2.19 13.55 -3.61
C ALA A 265 3.01 14.81 -3.97
N GLY A 266 2.42 15.75 -4.75
CA GLY A 266 3.11 16.91 -5.29
C GLY A 266 3.60 16.69 -6.72
N GLU A 267 3.99 17.77 -7.41
CA GLU A 267 4.42 17.70 -8.82
C GLU A 267 5.79 17.07 -9.01
N ASN A 268 6.63 17.16 -7.98
CA ASN A 268 7.99 16.62 -8.00
C ASN A 268 8.30 15.93 -6.69
N PRO A 269 9.10 14.84 -6.71
CA PRO A 269 9.57 14.22 -5.48
C PRO A 269 10.46 15.17 -4.69
N LEU A 270 10.53 14.97 -3.38
CA LEU A 270 11.39 15.70 -2.50
C LEU A 270 12.88 15.44 -2.82
N PRO A 271 13.75 16.43 -2.69
CA PRO A 271 15.17 16.22 -2.87
C PRO A 271 15.73 15.30 -1.76
N LEU A 272 16.46 14.27 -2.17
CA LEU A 272 17.09 13.33 -1.23
C LEU A 272 18.25 14.00 -0.50
N ASN A 273 18.22 14.00 0.84
CA ASN A 273 19.34 14.38 1.68
C ASN A 273 20.29 13.18 1.85
N ILE A 274 21.31 13.13 1.01
CA ILE A 274 22.26 11.99 0.95
C ILE A 274 22.97 11.77 2.29
N SER A 275 23.33 12.84 3.01
CA SER A 275 24.02 12.70 4.32
C SER A 275 23.11 11.99 5.33
N LEU A 276 21.87 12.44 5.45
CA LEU A 276 20.90 11.82 6.34
C LEU A 276 20.49 10.41 5.89
N ALA A 277 20.43 10.16 4.58
CA ALA A 277 20.17 8.83 4.03
C ALA A 277 21.29 7.84 4.38
N LYS A 278 22.57 8.27 4.28
CA LYS A 278 23.73 7.46 4.73
C LYS A 278 23.68 7.11 6.21
N GLU A 279 23.34 8.09 7.05
CA GLU A 279 23.20 7.87 8.49
C GLU A 279 22.07 6.86 8.78
N GLU A 280 20.94 6.97 8.09
CA GLU A 280 19.82 6.08 8.26
C GLU A 280 20.16 4.65 7.78
N CYS A 281 20.81 4.49 6.65
CA CYS A 281 21.31 3.19 6.18
C CYS A 281 22.26 2.55 7.22
N ARG A 282 23.15 3.33 7.84
CA ARG A 282 24.02 2.82 8.91
C ARG A 282 23.22 2.33 10.10
N ARG A 283 22.27 3.14 10.58
CA ARG A 283 21.39 2.80 11.71
C ARG A 283 20.58 1.53 11.44
N ILE A 284 19.96 1.42 10.26
CA ILE A 284 19.18 0.24 9.88
C ILE A 284 20.07 -0.99 9.80
N GLY A 285 21.26 -0.89 9.21
CA GLY A 285 22.24 -1.98 9.18
C GLY A 285 22.58 -2.51 10.55
N GLU A 286 22.88 -1.63 11.51
CA GLU A 286 23.17 -2.02 12.91
C GLU A 286 21.96 -2.71 13.59
N VAL A 287 20.73 -2.32 13.29
CA VAL A 287 19.51 -2.97 13.79
C VAL A 287 19.36 -4.37 13.21
N LEU A 288 19.56 -4.51 11.91
CA LEU A 288 19.44 -5.78 11.20
C LEU A 288 20.49 -6.79 11.65
N GLU A 289 21.73 -6.35 11.84
CA GLU A 289 22.83 -7.19 12.36
C GLU A 289 22.55 -7.70 13.79
N LYS A 290 22.00 -6.85 14.66
CA LYS A 290 21.75 -7.19 16.07
C LYS A 290 20.51 -8.05 16.29
N ARG A 291 19.46 -7.88 15.50
CA ARG A 291 18.16 -8.50 15.74
C ARG A 291 17.90 -9.76 14.94
N TYR A 292 18.53 -9.88 13.77
CA TYR A 292 18.22 -10.94 12.83
C TYR A 292 19.47 -11.78 12.61
N ASN A 293 19.58 -12.87 13.34
CA ASN A 293 20.65 -13.87 13.19
C ASN A 293 20.40 -14.76 11.95
N TYR A 294 20.07 -14.13 10.79
CA TYR A 294 19.99 -14.84 9.53
C TYR A 294 21.38 -14.99 8.92
N PRO A 295 21.67 -16.06 8.18
CA PRO A 295 22.83 -16.12 7.32
C PRO A 295 22.91 -14.87 6.43
N GLU A 296 24.12 -14.37 6.21
CA GLU A 296 24.33 -13.11 5.48
C GLU A 296 23.69 -13.13 4.08
N ASP A 297 23.67 -14.29 3.43
CA ASP A 297 23.03 -14.54 2.13
C ASP A 297 21.50 -14.60 2.17
N GLU A 298 20.89 -14.71 3.37
CA GLU A 298 19.44 -14.69 3.59
C GLU A 298 18.94 -13.35 4.15
N ASN A 299 19.82 -12.46 4.59
CA ASN A 299 19.47 -11.14 5.12
C ASN A 299 19.36 -10.08 4.01
N PHE A 300 18.19 -10.08 3.33
CA PHE A 300 17.94 -9.14 2.22
C PHE A 300 17.94 -7.67 2.62
N GLY A 301 17.51 -7.38 3.84
CA GLY A 301 17.50 -6.03 4.38
C GLY A 301 18.92 -5.50 4.49
N LEU A 302 19.84 -6.32 5.00
CA LEU A 302 21.26 -5.95 5.12
C LEU A 302 21.90 -5.77 3.75
N GLN A 303 21.68 -6.70 2.81
CA GLN A 303 22.17 -6.58 1.44
C GLN A 303 21.69 -5.31 0.74
N ALA A 304 20.42 -4.91 0.95
CA ALA A 304 19.88 -3.67 0.41
C ALA A 304 20.55 -2.44 1.03
N VAL A 305 20.81 -2.47 2.33
CA VAL A 305 21.52 -1.39 3.04
C VAL A 305 22.97 -1.26 2.54
N ASP A 306 23.67 -2.37 2.37
CA ASP A 306 25.05 -2.36 1.88
C ASP A 306 25.15 -1.87 0.43
N PHE A 307 24.22 -2.30 -0.42
CA PHE A 307 24.12 -1.78 -1.78
C PHE A 307 23.89 -0.26 -1.81
N LEU A 308 23.00 0.27 -0.94
CA LEU A 308 22.77 1.71 -0.84
C LEU A 308 23.99 2.46 -0.30
N ARG A 309 24.73 1.87 0.65
CA ARG A 309 25.99 2.45 1.16
C ARG A 309 27.02 2.62 0.03
N GLU A 310 27.22 1.58 -0.77
CA GLU A 310 28.13 1.62 -1.93
C GLU A 310 27.70 2.66 -2.97
N MET A 311 26.39 2.77 -3.23
CA MET A 311 25.88 3.78 -4.17
C MET A 311 26.07 5.22 -3.71
N PHE A 312 26.16 5.45 -2.42
CA PHE A 312 26.34 6.80 -1.85
C PHE A 312 27.81 7.18 -1.67
N GLU A 313 28.76 6.25 -1.80
CA GLU A 313 30.19 6.53 -1.83
C GLU A 313 30.62 7.17 -3.15
#